data_a84ed0286d92d33782aff84c79b1c7a0
#
_entry.id   a84ed0286d92d33782aff84c79b1c7a0
#
_cell.length_a   1.000
_cell.length_b   1.000
_cell.length_c   1.000
_cell.angle_alpha   90.00
_cell.angle_beta   90.00
_cell.angle_gamma   90.00
#
_symmetry.space_group_name_H-M   'P 1'
#
loop_
_entity.id
_entity.type
_entity.pdbx_description
1 polymer ?
#
loop_
_entity_poly.entity_id
_entity_poly.type
_entity_poly.pdbx_seq_one_letter_code
_entity_poly.pdbx_strand_id
1 'polypeptide(L)'
;MALVLSYGSAHAEDSPQWLTYPGGEGPGKGKHIVLITADQEYRSEQSMPMMAKILSKHHGFNCTVLFGVNEKGEVDPTMIVHPEKGREVKEHHIPGLEQLASADLVIFVTRLLTLPMAEREMIVKYIDSGKPFIALRTANHGFNTDLPYKINGKQVNWGREILGGDFMGHHGRWHADSTRGTVVPELKDHPIVRGVSDIWGNSDVYRTYKEGTSLPAGCTALVWGQPLMGRNPDDAPNTELEPLPVAWFKNWQTSEGKSARVFQCTMGSGTDLQSAGLRRLIINAGYWGMGMESDITATRSVDIVGTYKPLESGFNYAELGVVPKPVSAYK
;
A
#
# COMPACT_ATOMS: atom_id res chain seq x y z
N MET A 1 50.63 27.52 29.43
CA MET A 1 50.32 26.74 28.21
C MET A 1 48.98 26.10 28.43
N ALA A 2 47.88 26.76 27.98
CA ALA A 2 46.54 26.31 28.19
C ALA A 2 46.10 25.48 26.96
N LEU A 3 45.72 24.24 27.19
CA LEU A 3 45.24 23.33 26.18
C LEU A 3 43.77 23.67 25.92
N VAL A 4 43.46 24.25 24.77
CA VAL A 4 42.07 24.45 24.30
C VAL A 4 41.60 23.16 23.65
N LEU A 5 40.75 22.39 24.35
CA LEU A 5 40.01 21.27 23.77
C LEU A 5 38.87 21.84 22.92
N SER A 6 39.01 21.80 21.60
CA SER A 6 37.90 22.06 20.69
C SER A 6 36.99 20.83 20.66
N TYR A 7 35.82 20.95 21.26
CA TYR A 7 34.71 20.03 21.01
C TYR A 7 34.19 20.27 19.59
N GLY A 8 34.57 19.40 18.67
CA GLY A 8 33.94 19.32 17.38
C GLY A 8 32.49 18.88 17.61
N SER A 9 31.51 19.74 17.31
CA SER A 9 30.13 19.35 17.15
C SER A 9 30.05 18.37 15.99
N ALA A 10 29.80 17.09 16.29
CA ALA A 10 29.40 16.14 15.27
C ALA A 10 28.06 16.67 14.72
N HIS A 11 28.10 17.17 13.48
CA HIS A 11 26.90 17.37 12.71
C HIS A 11 26.24 15.99 12.62
N ALA A 12 25.00 15.83 13.16
CA ALA A 12 24.16 14.70 12.84
C ALA A 12 24.05 14.67 11.30
N GLU A 13 24.50 13.60 10.66
CA GLU A 13 24.22 13.38 9.24
C GLU A 13 22.70 13.49 9.10
N ASP A 14 22.22 14.40 8.24
CA ASP A 14 20.81 14.58 7.99
C ASP A 14 20.21 13.23 7.58
N SER A 15 19.35 12.68 8.43
CA SER A 15 18.66 11.42 8.12
C SER A 15 17.87 11.62 6.83
N PRO A 16 17.93 10.68 5.85
CA PRO A 16 17.17 10.82 4.61
C PRO A 16 15.69 10.95 4.91
N GLN A 17 14.98 11.84 4.20
CA GLN A 17 13.53 12.01 4.36
C GLN A 17 12.72 10.89 3.71
N TRP A 18 13.31 10.12 2.80
CA TRP A 18 12.76 8.95 2.12
C TRP A 18 13.85 7.95 1.78
N LEU A 19 13.48 6.74 1.38
CA LEU A 19 14.42 5.73 0.90
C LEU A 19 14.38 5.62 -0.62
N THR A 20 15.55 5.43 -1.22
CA THR A 20 15.69 5.14 -2.64
C THR A 20 16.38 3.80 -2.85
N TYR A 21 15.88 3.03 -3.82
CA TYR A 21 16.45 1.76 -4.25
C TYR A 21 16.67 1.84 -5.76
N PRO A 22 17.92 2.05 -6.20
CA PRO A 22 18.22 2.11 -7.63
C PRO A 22 17.90 0.78 -8.30
N GLY A 23 17.25 0.86 -9.46
CA GLY A 23 16.98 -0.28 -10.31
C GLY A 23 18.27 -0.79 -10.96
N GLY A 24 18.30 -2.10 -11.16
CA GLY A 24 19.36 -2.77 -11.93
C GLY A 24 18.90 -3.14 -13.34
N GLU A 25 19.43 -4.25 -13.84
CA GLU A 25 18.95 -4.85 -15.07
C GLU A 25 17.61 -5.56 -14.86
N GLY A 26 16.73 -5.46 -15.82
CA GLY A 26 15.40 -6.08 -15.79
C GLY A 26 14.38 -5.32 -16.63
N PRO A 27 13.16 -5.82 -16.76
CA PRO A 27 12.10 -5.17 -17.54
C PRO A 27 11.76 -3.78 -17.07
N GLY A 28 11.92 -3.52 -15.75
CA GLY A 28 11.65 -2.22 -15.13
C GLY A 28 12.74 -1.18 -15.30
N LYS A 29 13.83 -1.48 -16.03
CA LYS A 29 14.95 -0.55 -16.23
C LYS A 29 14.49 0.78 -16.78
N GLY A 30 14.83 1.87 -16.10
CA GLY A 30 14.44 3.22 -16.46
C GLY A 30 13.04 3.64 -15.99
N LYS A 31 12.24 2.72 -15.42
CA LYS A 31 10.93 3.02 -14.82
C LYS A 31 11.06 3.34 -13.34
N HIS A 32 10.19 4.23 -12.85
CA HIS A 32 10.18 4.68 -11.46
C HIS A 32 8.87 4.34 -10.77
N ILE A 33 8.97 3.63 -9.64
CA ILE A 33 7.85 3.30 -8.77
C ILE A 33 7.99 4.06 -7.46
N VAL A 34 6.96 4.82 -7.07
CA VAL A 34 6.88 5.44 -5.75
C VAL A 34 5.95 4.62 -4.87
N LEU A 35 6.42 4.24 -3.68
CA LEU A 35 5.64 3.51 -2.68
C LEU A 35 5.38 4.45 -1.51
N ILE A 36 4.12 4.73 -1.21
CA ILE A 36 3.71 5.59 -0.08
C ILE A 36 3.25 4.71 1.06
N THR A 37 3.90 4.83 2.21
CA THR A 37 3.62 4.10 3.43
C THR A 37 3.29 5.05 4.55
N ALA A 38 2.03 5.09 4.96
CA ALA A 38 1.53 5.94 6.02
C ALA A 38 0.25 5.34 6.63
N ASP A 39 0.41 4.21 7.30
CA ASP A 39 -0.64 3.55 8.08
C ASP A 39 -0.19 3.33 9.52
N GLN A 40 -1.13 3.15 10.44
CA GLN A 40 -0.86 3.04 11.87
C GLN A 40 -1.08 1.62 12.40
N GLU A 41 -1.52 0.68 11.54
CA GLU A 41 -2.01 -0.62 11.98
C GLU A 41 -1.27 -1.79 11.35
N TYR A 42 -0.97 -1.71 10.04
CA TYR A 42 -0.59 -2.88 9.22
C TYR A 42 0.89 -2.94 8.84
N ARG A 43 1.74 -2.13 9.47
CA ARG A 43 3.20 -2.21 9.32
C ARG A 43 3.69 -1.98 7.90
N SER A 44 3.03 -1.07 7.17
CA SER A 44 3.46 -0.70 5.82
C SER A 44 4.86 -0.09 5.79
N GLU A 45 5.28 0.56 6.87
CA GLU A 45 6.63 1.11 7.05
C GLU A 45 7.72 0.03 6.97
N GLN A 46 7.36 -1.24 7.21
CA GLN A 46 8.27 -2.38 7.07
C GLN A 46 8.11 -3.07 5.72
N SER A 47 6.87 -3.17 5.22
CA SER A 47 6.59 -3.93 4.02
C SER A 47 6.91 -3.19 2.73
N MET A 48 6.75 -1.88 2.67
CA MET A 48 7.03 -1.13 1.44
C MET A 48 8.52 -1.05 1.11
N PRO A 49 9.44 -0.86 2.07
CA PRO A 49 10.89 -1.03 1.80
C PRO A 49 11.23 -2.45 1.32
N MET A 50 10.62 -3.48 1.89
CA MET A 50 10.81 -4.87 1.43
C MET A 50 10.34 -5.05 -0.01
N MET A 51 9.16 -4.54 -0.38
CA MET A 51 8.66 -4.58 -1.75
C MET A 51 9.54 -3.79 -2.72
N ALA A 52 10.03 -2.61 -2.32
CA ALA A 52 10.95 -1.80 -3.10
C ALA A 52 12.26 -2.55 -3.40
N LYS A 53 12.80 -3.29 -2.43
CA LYS A 53 13.99 -4.15 -2.65
C LYS A 53 13.73 -5.25 -3.68
N ILE A 54 12.56 -5.89 -3.64
CA ILE A 54 12.17 -6.92 -4.64
C ILE A 54 12.07 -6.28 -6.02
N LEU A 55 11.30 -5.19 -6.15
CA LEU A 55 11.08 -4.47 -7.40
C LEU A 55 12.38 -3.96 -8.01
N SER A 56 13.27 -3.44 -7.20
CA SER A 56 14.56 -2.95 -7.65
C SER A 56 15.50 -4.09 -8.07
N LYS A 57 15.68 -5.10 -7.19
CA LYS A 57 16.70 -6.15 -7.40
C LYS A 57 16.28 -7.19 -8.43
N HIS A 58 15.03 -7.64 -8.40
CA HIS A 58 14.58 -8.73 -9.28
C HIS A 58 13.89 -8.25 -10.55
N HIS A 59 13.43 -6.99 -10.58
CA HIS A 59 12.65 -6.46 -11.69
C HIS A 59 13.29 -5.24 -12.37
N GLY A 60 14.30 -4.61 -11.75
CA GLY A 60 15.07 -3.50 -12.33
C GLY A 60 14.42 -2.12 -12.20
N PHE A 61 13.35 -1.98 -11.45
CA PHE A 61 12.69 -0.69 -11.21
C PHE A 61 13.51 0.23 -10.29
N ASN A 62 13.57 1.52 -10.59
CA ASN A 62 13.94 2.51 -9.58
C ASN A 62 12.77 2.65 -8.61
N CYS A 63 13.02 2.57 -7.32
CA CYS A 63 11.97 2.69 -6.32
C CYS A 63 12.28 3.79 -5.31
N THR A 64 11.27 4.58 -4.97
CA THR A 64 11.30 5.56 -3.87
C THR A 64 10.22 5.21 -2.87
N VAL A 65 10.58 5.10 -1.59
CA VAL A 65 9.62 4.84 -0.50
C VAL A 65 9.47 6.10 0.31
N LEU A 66 8.24 6.63 0.33
CA LEU A 66 7.84 7.82 1.09
C LEU A 66 7.08 7.38 2.34
N PHE A 67 7.34 8.03 3.46
CA PHE A 67 6.78 7.67 4.76
C PHE A 67 5.92 8.77 5.35
N GLY A 68 4.87 8.38 6.08
CA GLY A 68 4.21 9.27 7.02
C GLY A 68 5.13 9.55 8.20
N VAL A 69 5.40 10.82 8.47
CA VAL A 69 6.33 11.26 9.53
C VAL A 69 5.66 12.18 10.54
N ASN A 70 6.19 12.18 11.75
CA ASN A 70 5.83 13.13 12.80
C ASN A 70 6.58 14.48 12.66
N GLU A 71 6.34 15.42 13.58
CA GLU A 71 6.98 16.76 13.60
C GLU A 71 8.51 16.72 13.69
N LYS A 72 9.09 15.58 14.11
CA LYS A 72 10.54 15.40 14.19
C LYS A 72 11.13 14.80 12.91
N GLY A 73 10.30 14.50 11.91
CA GLY A 73 10.70 13.80 10.69
C GLY A 73 10.94 12.29 10.89
N GLU A 74 10.47 11.71 12.00
CA GLU A 74 10.56 10.28 12.25
C GLU A 74 9.32 9.58 11.65
N VAL A 75 9.52 8.40 11.05
CA VAL A 75 8.41 7.52 10.68
C VAL A 75 7.66 7.12 11.93
N ASP A 76 6.39 7.50 12.00
CA ASP A 76 5.59 7.34 13.22
C ASP A 76 4.27 6.59 12.97
N PRO A 77 4.28 5.25 13.09
CA PRO A 77 3.06 4.46 13.00
C PRO A 77 2.12 4.62 14.20
N THR A 78 2.49 5.44 15.20
CA THR A 78 1.66 5.66 16.39
C THR A 78 0.88 6.97 16.35
N MET A 79 0.96 7.72 15.24
CA MET A 79 0.19 8.95 15.05
C MET A 79 -1.31 8.67 15.13
N ILE A 80 -2.02 9.52 15.86
CA ILE A 80 -3.48 9.38 16.00
C ILE A 80 -4.19 9.90 14.75
N VAL A 81 -5.23 9.19 14.36
CA VAL A 81 -6.07 9.52 13.18
C VAL A 81 -7.48 9.95 13.54
N HIS A 82 -7.88 9.73 14.81
CA HIS A 82 -9.13 10.20 15.38
C HIS A 82 -8.87 10.90 16.71
N PRO A 83 -9.67 11.91 17.09
CA PRO A 83 -9.57 12.50 18.41
C PRO A 83 -9.73 11.45 19.51
N GLU A 84 -8.78 11.39 20.42
CA GLU A 84 -8.79 10.51 21.59
C GLU A 84 -8.64 11.36 22.84
N LYS A 85 -9.13 10.88 23.99
CA LYS A 85 -9.12 11.54 25.31
C LYS A 85 -7.98 12.57 25.49
N GLY A 86 -8.26 13.84 25.18
CA GLY A 86 -7.31 14.94 25.35
C GLY A 86 -6.17 15.01 24.31
N ARG A 87 -6.23 14.21 23.24
CA ARG A 87 -5.31 14.27 22.09
C ARG A 87 -6.08 14.68 20.85
N GLU A 88 -5.63 15.73 20.19
CA GLU A 88 -6.15 16.18 18.90
C GLU A 88 -5.40 15.51 17.76
N VAL A 89 -6.09 15.29 16.63
CA VAL A 89 -5.44 14.82 15.41
C VAL A 89 -4.54 15.94 14.90
N LYS A 90 -3.24 15.66 14.79
CA LYS A 90 -2.29 16.55 14.13
C LYS A 90 -2.26 16.27 12.64
N GLU A 91 -1.84 17.24 11.86
CA GLU A 91 -1.54 17.00 10.43
C GLU A 91 -0.46 15.94 10.30
N HIS A 92 -0.68 15.02 9.38
CA HIS A 92 0.32 14.05 8.94
C HIS A 92 1.12 14.67 7.79
N HIS A 93 2.37 14.30 7.66
CA HIS A 93 3.23 14.76 6.57
C HIS A 93 3.86 13.58 5.85
N ILE A 94 3.99 13.71 4.53
CA ILE A 94 4.70 12.73 3.68
C ILE A 94 5.76 13.49 2.87
N PRO A 95 6.98 13.67 3.42
CA PRO A 95 8.07 14.30 2.67
C PRO A 95 8.38 13.56 1.38
N GLY A 96 8.71 14.29 0.31
CA GLY A 96 9.10 13.71 -0.98
C GLY A 96 7.93 13.48 -1.94
N LEU A 97 6.72 13.97 -1.68
CA LEU A 97 5.58 13.82 -2.61
C LEU A 97 5.83 14.46 -3.99
N GLU A 98 6.81 15.37 -4.14
CA GLU A 98 7.27 15.87 -5.45
C GLU A 98 7.82 14.73 -6.35
N GLN A 99 8.27 13.60 -5.78
CA GLN A 99 8.72 12.42 -6.52
C GLN A 99 7.60 11.80 -7.38
N LEU A 100 6.32 12.06 -7.05
CA LEU A 100 5.18 11.63 -7.85
C LEU A 100 5.22 12.16 -9.28
N ALA A 101 5.83 13.30 -9.52
CA ALA A 101 5.94 13.88 -10.86
C ALA A 101 6.69 12.95 -11.83
N SER A 102 7.72 12.26 -11.36
CA SER A 102 8.53 11.32 -12.15
C SER A 102 8.06 9.86 -12.07
N ALA A 103 7.10 9.53 -11.20
CA ALA A 103 6.63 8.17 -11.04
C ALA A 103 5.90 7.65 -12.29
N ASP A 104 6.21 6.42 -12.70
CA ASP A 104 5.45 5.66 -13.70
C ASP A 104 4.32 4.87 -13.05
N LEU A 105 4.46 4.52 -11.76
CA LEU A 105 3.48 3.81 -10.93
C LEU A 105 3.57 4.31 -9.49
N VAL A 106 2.43 4.43 -8.82
CA VAL A 106 2.39 4.67 -7.35
C VAL A 106 1.68 3.51 -6.65
N ILE A 107 2.24 3.08 -5.52
CA ILE A 107 1.60 2.11 -4.60
C ILE A 107 1.26 2.83 -3.30
N PHE A 108 -0.02 2.86 -2.94
CA PHE A 108 -0.52 3.49 -1.73
C PHE A 108 -0.80 2.45 -0.65
N VAL A 109 -0.21 2.64 0.53
CA VAL A 109 -0.61 1.98 1.78
C VAL A 109 -0.78 3.06 2.84
N THR A 110 -1.95 3.67 2.84
CA THR A 110 -2.29 4.83 3.67
C THR A 110 -3.50 4.51 4.54
N ARG A 111 -3.67 5.21 5.68
CA ARG A 111 -4.83 5.02 6.54
C ARG A 111 -5.22 6.32 7.23
N LEU A 112 -6.41 6.83 6.93
CA LEU A 112 -7.07 7.95 7.62
C LEU A 112 -6.15 9.17 7.80
N LEU A 113 -5.40 9.54 6.77
CA LEU A 113 -4.46 10.65 6.83
C LEU A 113 -5.18 12.00 6.79
N THR A 114 -4.72 12.92 7.62
CA THR A 114 -5.06 14.34 7.56
C THR A 114 -3.84 15.07 7.05
N LEU A 115 -3.78 15.30 5.74
CA LEU A 115 -2.63 15.93 5.06
C LEU A 115 -2.89 17.41 4.80
N PRO A 116 -1.83 18.26 4.80
CA PRO A 116 -1.91 19.64 4.30
C PRO A 116 -2.46 19.72 2.87
N MET A 117 -3.08 20.84 2.54
CA MET A 117 -3.67 21.04 1.21
C MET A 117 -2.64 20.81 0.08
N ALA A 118 -1.44 21.35 0.21
CA ALA A 118 -0.40 21.22 -0.80
C ALA A 118 -0.01 19.76 -1.08
N GLU A 119 0.06 18.93 -0.04
CA GLU A 119 0.38 17.50 -0.18
C GLU A 119 -0.78 16.75 -0.86
N ARG A 120 -2.04 17.07 -0.50
CA ARG A 120 -3.23 16.51 -1.16
C ARG A 120 -3.31 16.88 -2.64
N GLU A 121 -2.95 18.10 -2.99
CA GLU A 121 -2.91 18.58 -4.39
C GLU A 121 -1.85 17.83 -5.21
N MET A 122 -0.67 17.50 -4.64
CA MET A 122 0.34 16.68 -5.32
C MET A 122 -0.21 15.28 -5.62
N ILE A 123 -0.93 14.68 -4.69
CA ILE A 123 -1.58 13.36 -4.87
C ILE A 123 -2.64 13.46 -5.97
N VAL A 124 -3.51 14.48 -5.91
CA VAL A 124 -4.54 14.70 -6.94
C VAL A 124 -3.92 14.88 -8.32
N LYS A 125 -2.85 15.67 -8.43
CA LYS A 125 -2.13 15.88 -9.69
C LYS A 125 -1.64 14.57 -10.28
N TYR A 126 -1.15 13.64 -9.44
CA TYR A 126 -0.77 12.32 -9.91
C TYR A 126 -1.97 11.50 -10.38
N ILE A 127 -3.04 11.40 -9.58
CA ILE A 127 -4.27 10.67 -9.92
C ILE A 127 -4.88 11.17 -11.23
N ASP A 128 -4.87 12.47 -11.43
CA ASP A 128 -5.44 13.12 -12.62
C ASP A 128 -4.52 13.09 -13.86
N SER A 129 -3.29 12.63 -13.69
CA SER A 129 -2.34 12.47 -14.81
C SER A 129 -2.68 11.34 -15.76
N GLY A 130 -3.54 10.39 -15.35
CA GLY A 130 -3.86 9.17 -16.09
C GLY A 130 -2.82 8.05 -15.91
N LYS A 131 -1.81 8.25 -15.05
CA LYS A 131 -0.85 7.22 -14.70
C LYS A 131 -1.45 6.16 -13.76
N PRO A 132 -0.96 4.90 -13.80
CA PRO A 132 -1.51 3.81 -12.99
C PRO A 132 -1.16 3.95 -11.51
N PHE A 133 -2.00 3.36 -10.67
CA PHE A 133 -1.70 3.22 -9.26
C PHE A 133 -2.33 1.96 -8.65
N ILE A 134 -1.73 1.52 -7.55
CA ILE A 134 -2.15 0.39 -6.74
C ILE A 134 -2.50 0.91 -5.35
N ALA A 135 -3.59 0.42 -4.78
CA ALA A 135 -3.97 0.71 -3.40
C ALA A 135 -4.08 -0.61 -2.63
N LEU A 136 -3.42 -0.68 -1.47
CA LEU A 136 -3.35 -1.88 -0.65
C LEU A 136 -3.98 -1.66 0.72
N ARG A 137 -4.65 -2.67 1.24
CA ARG A 137 -5.23 -2.76 2.58
C ARG A 137 -6.06 -1.51 2.92
N THR A 138 -5.61 -0.74 3.89
CA THR A 138 -6.27 0.46 4.41
C THR A 138 -6.32 1.63 3.43
N ALA A 139 -5.64 1.55 2.30
CA ALA A 139 -5.63 2.65 1.34
C ALA A 139 -7.03 3.01 0.82
N ASN A 140 -8.01 2.09 0.87
CA ASN A 140 -9.39 2.40 0.49
C ASN A 140 -10.10 3.40 1.43
N HIS A 141 -9.60 3.58 2.65
CA HIS A 141 -9.96 4.67 3.58
C HIS A 141 -8.69 5.46 3.98
N GLY A 142 -7.86 5.73 3.00
CA GLY A 142 -6.52 6.30 3.19
C GLY A 142 -6.49 7.72 3.73
N PHE A 143 -7.57 8.49 3.59
CA PHE A 143 -7.62 9.91 3.93
C PHE A 143 -8.82 10.24 4.79
N ASN A 144 -8.60 10.96 5.91
CA ASN A 144 -9.67 11.52 6.75
C ASN A 144 -10.33 12.72 6.10
N THR A 145 -9.53 13.51 5.38
CA THR A 145 -10.00 14.66 4.62
C THR A 145 -10.09 14.29 3.16
N ASP A 146 -11.19 14.58 2.49
CA ASP A 146 -11.33 14.37 1.07
C ASP A 146 -10.16 15.01 0.30
N LEU A 147 -9.66 14.30 -0.70
CA LEU A 147 -8.72 14.88 -1.65
C LEU A 147 -9.44 16.02 -2.40
N PRO A 148 -8.78 17.15 -2.68
CA PRO A 148 -9.39 18.27 -3.38
C PRO A 148 -9.58 17.97 -4.88
N TYR A 149 -10.30 16.88 -5.18
CA TYR A 149 -10.47 16.36 -6.53
C TYR A 149 -11.94 16.43 -6.93
N LYS A 150 -12.21 17.15 -8.00
CA LYS A 150 -13.56 17.34 -8.53
C LYS A 150 -13.62 17.04 -10.02
N ILE A 151 -14.69 16.37 -10.45
CA ILE A 151 -15.03 16.17 -11.85
C ILE A 151 -16.39 16.82 -12.09
N ASN A 152 -16.48 17.70 -13.08
CA ASN A 152 -17.68 18.47 -13.40
C ASN A 152 -18.27 19.20 -12.16
N GLY A 153 -17.40 19.73 -11.31
CA GLY A 153 -17.77 20.47 -10.09
C GLY A 153 -18.20 19.60 -8.91
N LYS A 154 -18.30 18.28 -9.06
CA LYS A 154 -18.68 17.35 -7.99
C LYS A 154 -17.43 16.79 -7.34
N GLN A 155 -17.44 16.74 -6.01
CA GLN A 155 -16.39 16.09 -5.22
C GLN A 155 -16.34 14.60 -5.56
N VAL A 156 -15.13 14.08 -5.80
CA VAL A 156 -14.88 12.66 -6.08
C VAL A 156 -14.38 11.98 -4.80
N ASN A 157 -14.98 10.86 -4.43
CA ASN A 157 -14.57 10.09 -3.28
C ASN A 157 -13.43 9.11 -3.66
N TRP A 158 -12.38 9.13 -2.86
CA TRP A 158 -11.19 8.30 -3.08
C TRP A 158 -11.49 6.80 -3.07
N GLY A 159 -12.05 6.28 -1.97
CA GLY A 159 -12.28 4.83 -1.82
C GLY A 159 -13.39 4.33 -2.74
N ARG A 160 -14.54 4.99 -2.72
CA ARG A 160 -15.73 4.51 -3.42
C ARG A 160 -15.65 4.67 -4.93
N GLU A 161 -15.23 5.86 -5.41
CA GLU A 161 -15.29 6.17 -6.83
C GLU A 161 -13.98 5.89 -7.55
N ILE A 162 -12.85 6.32 -6.99
CA ILE A 162 -11.55 6.15 -7.64
C ILE A 162 -11.09 4.69 -7.51
N LEU A 163 -11.10 4.13 -6.30
CA LEU A 163 -10.65 2.75 -6.06
C LEU A 163 -11.71 1.69 -6.32
N GLY A 164 -13.00 2.06 -6.28
CA GLY A 164 -14.11 1.14 -6.49
C GLY A 164 -14.54 0.37 -5.25
N GLY A 165 -14.13 0.76 -4.06
CA GLY A 165 -14.58 0.17 -2.80
C GLY A 165 -14.01 0.89 -1.59
N ASP A 166 -14.88 1.27 -0.67
CA ASP A 166 -14.55 1.94 0.59
C ASP A 166 -14.45 0.90 1.72
N PHE A 167 -13.91 1.27 2.87
CA PHE A 167 -13.97 0.40 4.04
C PHE A 167 -15.34 0.51 4.72
N MET A 168 -16.11 -0.59 4.71
CA MET A 168 -17.44 -0.69 5.30
C MET A 168 -17.49 -1.59 6.53
N GLY A 169 -16.33 -2.06 6.99
CA GLY A 169 -16.19 -2.92 8.15
C GLY A 169 -15.47 -4.23 7.88
N HIS A 170 -15.26 -4.98 8.92
CA HIS A 170 -14.64 -6.30 8.87
C HIS A 170 -15.67 -7.36 8.46
N HIS A 171 -15.24 -8.32 7.66
CA HIS A 171 -16.02 -9.48 7.25
C HIS A 171 -15.42 -10.72 7.89
N GLY A 172 -15.79 -10.95 9.14
CA GLY A 172 -15.19 -11.89 10.05
C GLY A 172 -14.72 -11.20 11.34
N ARG A 173 -13.85 -11.85 12.07
CA ARG A 173 -13.33 -11.35 13.36
C ARG A 173 -12.02 -10.61 13.14
N TRP A 174 -12.04 -9.32 13.39
CA TRP A 174 -10.86 -8.47 13.31
C TRP A 174 -9.70 -9.02 14.17
N HIS A 175 -8.50 -9.11 13.61
CA HIS A 175 -7.30 -9.68 14.24
C HIS A 175 -7.41 -11.14 14.73
N ALA A 176 -8.47 -11.86 14.38
CA ALA A 176 -8.65 -13.25 14.76
C ALA A 176 -8.86 -14.19 13.56
N ASP A 177 -9.34 -13.65 12.45
CA ASP A 177 -9.53 -14.38 11.20
C ASP A 177 -8.44 -14.00 10.20
N SER A 178 -8.18 -14.88 9.24
CA SER A 178 -7.28 -14.67 8.12
C SER A 178 -8.03 -14.80 6.79
N THR A 179 -7.34 -14.57 5.68
CA THR A 179 -7.93 -14.57 4.33
C THR A 179 -7.25 -15.59 3.44
N ARG A 180 -8.02 -16.49 2.84
CA ARG A 180 -7.60 -17.35 1.72
C ARG A 180 -8.12 -16.74 0.42
N GLY A 181 -7.20 -16.35 -0.48
CA GLY A 181 -7.55 -15.79 -1.78
C GLY A 181 -7.70 -16.88 -2.85
N THR A 182 -8.77 -16.77 -3.65
CA THR A 182 -9.00 -17.64 -4.81
C THR A 182 -9.16 -16.79 -6.07
N VAL A 183 -8.40 -17.08 -7.09
CA VAL A 183 -8.50 -16.40 -8.40
C VAL A 183 -9.86 -16.73 -9.03
N VAL A 184 -10.52 -15.71 -9.59
CA VAL A 184 -11.76 -15.86 -10.36
C VAL A 184 -11.51 -16.79 -11.55
N PRO A 185 -12.22 -17.93 -11.68
CA PRO A 185 -11.93 -18.95 -12.69
C PRO A 185 -11.93 -18.42 -14.13
N GLU A 186 -12.84 -17.49 -14.45
CA GLU A 186 -13.00 -16.87 -15.77
C GLU A 186 -11.81 -15.95 -16.12
N LEU A 187 -11.03 -15.53 -15.11
CA LEU A 187 -9.88 -14.64 -15.24
C LEU A 187 -8.53 -15.33 -14.99
N LYS A 188 -8.50 -16.67 -14.95
CA LYS A 188 -7.28 -17.47 -14.72
C LYS A 188 -6.13 -17.16 -15.68
N ASP A 189 -6.45 -16.70 -16.90
CA ASP A 189 -5.48 -16.34 -17.94
C ASP A 189 -5.16 -14.83 -17.97
N HIS A 190 -5.76 -14.03 -17.06
CA HIS A 190 -5.47 -12.60 -17.00
C HIS A 190 -4.00 -12.36 -16.60
N PRO A 191 -3.28 -11.41 -17.23
CA PRO A 191 -1.86 -11.17 -16.95
C PRO A 191 -1.52 -10.99 -15.47
N ILE A 192 -2.36 -10.32 -14.70
CA ILE A 192 -2.13 -10.06 -13.26
C ILE A 192 -2.03 -11.36 -12.46
N VAL A 193 -2.74 -12.42 -12.84
CA VAL A 193 -2.72 -13.69 -12.10
C VAL A 193 -1.74 -14.73 -12.65
N ARG A 194 -0.94 -14.37 -13.64
CA ARG A 194 0.06 -15.29 -14.23
C ARG A 194 1.08 -15.76 -13.19
N GLY A 195 1.12 -17.05 -12.93
CA GLY A 195 2.00 -17.67 -11.93
C GLY A 195 1.62 -17.38 -10.49
N VAL A 196 0.46 -16.77 -10.24
CA VAL A 196 -0.07 -16.55 -8.90
C VAL A 196 -0.67 -17.85 -8.37
N SER A 197 -0.27 -18.24 -7.18
CA SER A 197 -0.77 -19.40 -6.44
C SER A 197 -0.69 -19.13 -4.95
N ASP A 198 -1.44 -19.86 -4.16
CA ASP A 198 -1.39 -19.82 -2.70
C ASP A 198 -1.48 -18.39 -2.12
N ILE A 199 -2.54 -17.68 -2.48
CA ILE A 199 -2.82 -16.36 -1.92
C ILE A 199 -3.38 -16.55 -0.51
N TRP A 200 -2.61 -16.16 0.48
CA TRP A 200 -3.04 -16.16 1.88
C TRP A 200 -2.47 -14.93 2.60
N GLY A 201 -3.19 -14.43 3.58
CA GLY A 201 -2.74 -13.38 4.47
C GLY A 201 -3.39 -13.53 5.83
N ASN A 202 -2.67 -13.20 6.91
CA ASN A 202 -3.20 -13.31 8.26
C ASN A 202 -4.11 -12.15 8.67
N SER A 203 -4.38 -11.22 7.77
CA SER A 203 -5.39 -10.17 7.96
C SER A 203 -6.78 -10.65 7.50
N ASP A 204 -7.79 -10.13 8.16
CA ASP A 204 -9.19 -10.41 7.86
C ASP A 204 -9.67 -9.79 6.54
N VAL A 205 -10.77 -10.30 6.02
CA VAL A 205 -11.43 -9.76 4.83
C VAL A 205 -12.13 -8.45 5.17
N TYR A 206 -12.02 -7.44 4.29
CA TYR A 206 -12.79 -6.20 4.38
C TYR A 206 -14.10 -6.31 3.61
N ARG A 207 -15.18 -5.88 4.23
CA ARG A 207 -16.39 -5.52 3.51
C ARG A 207 -16.20 -4.13 2.91
N THR A 208 -16.34 -4.03 1.60
CA THR A 208 -16.07 -2.79 0.84
C THR A 208 -17.34 -2.20 0.22
N TYR A 209 -18.47 -2.87 0.38
CA TYR A 209 -19.78 -2.44 -0.09
C TYR A 209 -20.82 -2.55 1.02
N LYS A 210 -21.81 -1.68 0.96
CA LYS A 210 -22.87 -1.64 1.96
C LYS A 210 -23.80 -2.85 1.86
N GLU A 211 -24.06 -3.30 0.63
CA GLU A 211 -24.99 -4.38 0.34
C GLU A 211 -24.39 -5.37 -0.67
N GLY A 212 -24.51 -6.66 -0.36
CA GLY A 212 -24.10 -7.74 -1.25
C GLY A 212 -22.58 -7.92 -1.40
N THR A 213 -22.22 -8.80 -2.31
CA THR A 213 -20.84 -9.18 -2.62
C THR A 213 -20.33 -8.58 -3.94
N SER A 214 -21.16 -7.81 -4.64
CA SER A 214 -20.89 -7.31 -5.98
C SER A 214 -20.04 -6.03 -5.95
N LEU A 215 -19.05 -5.96 -6.83
CA LEU A 215 -18.31 -4.73 -7.12
C LEU A 215 -19.18 -3.72 -7.86
N PRO A 216 -18.92 -2.38 -7.70
CA PRO A 216 -19.58 -1.38 -8.52
C PRO A 216 -19.28 -1.57 -10.01
N ALA A 217 -20.15 -1.00 -10.85
CA ALA A 217 -19.94 -1.00 -12.30
C ALA A 217 -18.54 -0.45 -12.67
N GLY A 218 -17.90 -1.11 -13.63
CA GLY A 218 -16.56 -0.76 -14.09
C GLY A 218 -15.41 -1.36 -13.27
N CYS A 219 -15.69 -2.06 -12.18
CA CYS A 219 -14.72 -2.87 -11.45
C CYS A 219 -14.82 -4.35 -11.86
N THR A 220 -13.69 -5.02 -11.97
CA THR A 220 -13.61 -6.45 -12.27
C THR A 220 -12.91 -7.16 -11.12
N ALA A 221 -13.65 -8.03 -10.40
CA ALA A 221 -13.07 -8.88 -9.36
C ALA A 221 -12.06 -9.83 -9.96
N LEU A 222 -10.89 -9.94 -9.34
CA LEU A 222 -9.81 -10.83 -9.78
C LEU A 222 -9.53 -11.93 -8.75
N VAL A 223 -9.69 -11.63 -7.47
CA VAL A 223 -9.50 -12.57 -6.37
C VAL A 223 -10.64 -12.44 -5.37
N TRP A 224 -11.25 -13.57 -5.03
CA TRP A 224 -12.19 -13.70 -3.93
C TRP A 224 -11.45 -14.11 -2.66
N GLY A 225 -11.76 -13.48 -1.55
CA GLY A 225 -11.20 -13.80 -0.22
C GLY A 225 -12.21 -14.53 0.65
N GLN A 226 -11.89 -15.77 1.00
CA GLN A 226 -12.63 -16.56 1.97
C GLN A 226 -12.06 -16.29 3.37
N PRO A 227 -12.86 -15.83 4.35
CA PRO A 227 -12.45 -15.80 5.73
C PRO A 227 -12.13 -17.19 6.25
N LEU A 228 -11.00 -17.35 6.96
CA LEU A 228 -10.65 -18.57 7.69
C LEU A 228 -10.94 -18.38 9.18
N MET A 229 -11.22 -19.49 9.90
CA MET A 229 -11.58 -19.49 11.32
C MET A 229 -10.36 -19.36 12.26
N GLY A 230 -9.31 -18.68 11.82
CA GLY A 230 -8.07 -18.45 12.56
C GLY A 230 -7.03 -17.73 11.72
N ARG A 231 -5.80 -17.65 12.23
CA ARG A 231 -4.71 -16.86 11.63
C ARG A 231 -3.59 -17.69 11.02
N ASN A 232 -3.89 -18.95 10.70
CA ASN A 232 -2.96 -19.86 10.02
C ASN A 232 -3.48 -20.23 8.63
N PRO A 233 -2.59 -20.52 7.67
CA PRO A 233 -3.00 -20.88 6.32
C PRO A 233 -3.83 -22.19 6.26
N ASP A 234 -3.70 -23.08 7.24
CA ASP A 234 -4.38 -24.37 7.29
C ASP A 234 -5.69 -24.33 8.11
N ASP A 235 -6.07 -23.16 8.64
CA ASP A 235 -7.32 -23.03 9.37
C ASP A 235 -8.52 -23.24 8.44
N ALA A 236 -9.60 -23.78 8.99
CA ALA A 236 -10.78 -24.11 8.23
C ALA A 236 -11.47 -22.83 7.69
N PRO A 237 -12.07 -22.89 6.48
CA PRO A 237 -12.91 -21.81 5.98
C PRO A 237 -14.10 -21.55 6.92
N ASN A 238 -14.41 -20.29 7.14
CA ASN A 238 -15.65 -19.89 7.79
C ASN A 238 -16.80 -19.97 6.76
N THR A 239 -17.51 -21.08 6.76
CA THR A 239 -18.58 -21.38 5.81
C THR A 239 -19.87 -20.57 6.07
N GLU A 240 -19.96 -19.86 7.18
CA GLU A 240 -21.09 -18.95 7.49
C GLU A 240 -20.92 -17.60 6.79
N LEU A 241 -19.72 -17.30 6.28
CA LEU A 241 -19.39 -16.07 5.59
C LEU A 241 -19.06 -16.34 4.12
N GLU A 242 -19.80 -15.67 3.23
CA GLU A 242 -19.51 -15.75 1.80
C GLU A 242 -18.15 -15.10 1.47
N PRO A 243 -17.42 -15.63 0.48
CA PRO A 243 -16.23 -14.95 -0.02
C PRO A 243 -16.56 -13.55 -0.56
N LEU A 244 -15.72 -12.57 -0.30
CA LEU A 244 -15.84 -11.22 -0.86
C LEU A 244 -14.68 -10.92 -1.82
N PRO A 245 -14.85 -10.00 -2.79
CA PRO A 245 -13.74 -9.51 -3.60
C PRO A 245 -12.66 -8.88 -2.71
N VAL A 246 -11.44 -9.42 -2.77
CA VAL A 246 -10.29 -8.86 -2.05
C VAL A 246 -9.26 -8.24 -2.97
N ALA A 247 -9.31 -8.54 -4.27
CA ALA A 247 -8.52 -7.84 -5.28
C ALA A 247 -9.36 -7.64 -6.55
N TRP A 248 -9.27 -6.45 -7.10
CA TRP A 248 -9.95 -6.07 -8.34
C TRP A 248 -9.18 -4.99 -9.09
N PHE A 249 -9.54 -4.79 -10.34
CA PHE A 249 -9.02 -3.72 -11.17
C PHE A 249 -10.14 -2.95 -11.86
N LYS A 250 -9.82 -1.74 -12.29
CA LYS A 250 -10.70 -0.87 -13.06
C LYS A 250 -9.88 0.12 -13.88
N ASN A 251 -10.55 0.76 -14.82
CA ASN A 251 -10.05 1.97 -15.47
C ASN A 251 -10.73 3.18 -14.84
N TRP A 252 -9.93 4.11 -14.31
CA TRP A 252 -10.39 5.37 -13.78
C TRP A 252 -10.34 6.45 -14.86
N GLN A 253 -11.45 7.15 -15.10
CA GLN A 253 -11.47 8.30 -16.01
C GLN A 253 -11.17 9.57 -15.24
N THR A 254 -10.11 10.26 -15.63
CA THR A 254 -9.66 11.49 -14.97
C THR A 254 -10.53 12.68 -15.37
N SER A 255 -10.34 13.83 -14.69
CA SER A 255 -11.05 15.07 -15.02
C SER A 255 -10.74 15.59 -16.43
N GLU A 256 -9.56 15.24 -16.96
CA GLU A 256 -9.10 15.57 -18.30
C GLU A 256 -9.46 14.51 -19.37
N GLY A 257 -10.23 13.49 -18.99
CA GLY A 257 -10.64 12.42 -19.91
C GLY A 257 -9.56 11.36 -20.18
N LYS A 258 -8.44 11.39 -19.46
CA LYS A 258 -7.43 10.33 -19.53
C LYS A 258 -7.91 9.09 -18.77
N SER A 259 -7.34 7.93 -19.07
CA SER A 259 -7.68 6.66 -18.40
C SER A 259 -6.49 6.13 -17.63
N ALA A 260 -6.64 5.98 -16.31
CA ALA A 260 -5.66 5.35 -15.44
C ALA A 260 -6.06 3.92 -15.11
N ARG A 261 -5.12 2.97 -15.19
CA ARG A 261 -5.32 1.61 -14.70
C ARG A 261 -5.14 1.58 -13.18
N VAL A 262 -6.17 1.15 -12.49
CA VAL A 262 -6.21 1.09 -11.02
C VAL A 262 -6.34 -0.34 -10.57
N PHE A 263 -5.52 -0.74 -9.62
CA PHE A 263 -5.62 -2.03 -8.92
C PHE A 263 -5.82 -1.79 -7.43
N GLN A 264 -6.82 -2.42 -6.85
CA GLN A 264 -7.09 -2.41 -5.42
C GLN A 264 -6.98 -3.83 -4.86
N CYS A 265 -6.29 -3.97 -3.72
CA CYS A 265 -6.28 -5.20 -2.95
C CYS A 265 -6.48 -4.88 -1.45
N THR A 266 -7.49 -5.49 -0.83
CA THR A 266 -7.76 -5.31 0.60
C THR A 266 -6.91 -6.19 1.51
N MET A 267 -6.02 -6.99 0.95
CA MET A 267 -4.89 -7.63 1.62
C MET A 267 -3.65 -6.74 1.45
N GLY A 268 -2.61 -6.96 2.23
CA GLY A 268 -1.34 -6.23 2.09
C GLY A 268 -0.80 -5.67 3.40
N SER A 269 -1.18 -6.26 4.56
CA SER A 269 -0.48 -6.01 5.81
C SER A 269 0.98 -6.45 5.73
N GLY A 270 1.82 -6.01 6.66
CA GLY A 270 3.21 -6.45 6.72
C GLY A 270 3.36 -7.97 6.71
N THR A 271 2.53 -8.66 7.48
CA THR A 271 2.52 -10.11 7.57
C THR A 271 1.90 -10.80 6.36
N ASP A 272 0.86 -10.20 5.72
CA ASP A 272 0.28 -10.73 4.48
C ASP A 272 1.34 -10.82 3.37
N LEU A 273 2.24 -9.83 3.31
CA LEU A 273 3.28 -9.78 2.27
C LEU A 273 4.41 -10.81 2.47
N GLN A 274 4.32 -11.69 3.47
CA GLN A 274 5.11 -12.91 3.53
C GLN A 274 4.64 -13.98 2.53
N SER A 275 3.38 -13.90 2.05
CA SER A 275 2.85 -14.77 0.99
C SER A 275 3.48 -14.41 -0.36
N ALA A 276 4.18 -15.38 -0.97
CA ALA A 276 4.76 -15.21 -2.31
C ALA A 276 3.68 -15.00 -3.38
N GLY A 277 2.53 -15.67 -3.23
CA GLY A 277 1.40 -15.51 -4.13
C GLY A 277 0.84 -14.10 -4.11
N LEU A 278 0.71 -13.49 -2.93
CA LEU A 278 0.26 -12.10 -2.81
C LEU A 278 1.28 -11.10 -3.36
N ARG A 279 2.58 -11.29 -3.07
CA ARG A 279 3.62 -10.44 -3.68
C ARG A 279 3.59 -10.50 -5.19
N ARG A 280 3.45 -11.71 -5.76
CA ARG A 280 3.36 -11.90 -7.23
C ARG A 280 2.14 -11.18 -7.81
N LEU A 281 0.99 -11.31 -7.16
CA LEU A 281 -0.24 -10.63 -7.58
C LEU A 281 -0.02 -9.10 -7.68
N ILE A 282 0.56 -8.50 -6.65
CA ILE A 282 0.79 -7.05 -6.57
C ILE A 282 1.84 -6.60 -7.60
N ILE A 283 2.93 -7.34 -7.75
CA ILE A 283 3.99 -7.03 -8.73
C ILE A 283 3.44 -7.13 -10.15
N ASN A 284 2.70 -8.19 -10.47
CA ASN A 284 2.05 -8.33 -11.77
C ASN A 284 1.04 -7.21 -12.04
N ALA A 285 0.29 -6.77 -11.01
CA ALA A 285 -0.60 -5.63 -11.13
C ALA A 285 0.17 -4.33 -11.46
N GLY A 286 1.38 -4.18 -10.93
CA GLY A 286 2.27 -3.07 -11.30
C GLY A 286 2.68 -3.11 -12.77
N TYR A 287 3.11 -4.25 -13.27
CA TYR A 287 3.41 -4.43 -14.69
C TYR A 287 2.20 -4.15 -15.57
N TRP A 288 1.05 -4.75 -15.22
CA TRP A 288 -0.21 -4.51 -15.94
C TRP A 288 -0.59 -3.04 -15.93
N GLY A 289 -0.48 -2.38 -14.79
CA GLY A 289 -0.75 -0.94 -14.67
C GLY A 289 0.03 -0.11 -15.66
N MET A 290 1.32 -0.39 -15.79
CA MET A 290 2.24 0.31 -16.68
C MET A 290 2.18 -0.13 -18.16
N GLY A 291 1.28 -1.06 -18.53
CA GLY A 291 1.19 -1.56 -19.91
C GLY A 291 2.33 -2.51 -20.29
N MET A 292 2.91 -3.22 -19.33
CA MET A 292 4.05 -4.12 -19.48
C MET A 292 3.64 -5.59 -19.33
N GLU A 293 2.46 -5.97 -19.84
CA GLU A 293 1.91 -7.34 -19.69
C GLU A 293 2.79 -8.42 -20.33
N SER A 294 3.51 -8.08 -21.39
CA SER A 294 4.47 -8.97 -22.07
C SER A 294 5.65 -9.37 -21.19
N ASP A 295 5.99 -8.54 -20.21
CA ASP A 295 7.11 -8.77 -19.30
C ASP A 295 6.72 -9.60 -18.06
N ILE A 296 5.42 -9.86 -17.86
CA ILE A 296 4.93 -10.70 -16.77
C ILE A 296 5.25 -12.16 -17.09
N THR A 297 6.07 -12.79 -16.24
CA THR A 297 6.39 -14.23 -16.33
C THR A 297 6.06 -14.92 -15.02
N ALA A 298 5.64 -16.18 -15.09
CA ALA A 298 5.35 -17.00 -13.91
C ALA A 298 6.61 -17.28 -13.06
N THR A 299 7.79 -17.19 -13.65
CA THR A 299 9.06 -17.61 -13.04
C THR A 299 9.93 -16.49 -12.52
N ARG A 300 9.61 -15.21 -12.84
CA ARG A 300 10.40 -14.08 -12.31
C ARG A 300 10.30 -14.05 -10.80
N SER A 301 11.44 -13.90 -10.13
CA SER A 301 11.50 -13.99 -8.67
C SER A 301 10.67 -12.87 -8.00
N VAL A 302 9.93 -13.27 -6.99
CA VAL A 302 9.25 -12.41 -6.03
C VAL A 302 9.79 -12.66 -4.61
N ASP A 303 10.97 -13.28 -4.52
CA ASP A 303 11.60 -13.64 -3.27
C ASP A 303 12.00 -12.39 -2.48
N ILE A 304 11.86 -12.48 -1.17
CA ILE A 304 12.24 -11.42 -0.26
C ILE A 304 13.76 -11.23 -0.33
N VAL A 305 14.19 -9.99 -0.46
CA VAL A 305 15.60 -9.60 -0.49
C VAL A 305 16.07 -9.27 0.91
N GLY A 306 16.95 -10.10 1.44
CA GLY A 306 17.44 -9.96 2.82
C GLY A 306 16.47 -10.53 3.86
N THR A 307 16.60 -10.06 5.09
CA THR A 307 15.74 -10.51 6.20
C THR A 307 14.48 -9.66 6.26
N TYR A 308 13.33 -10.32 6.38
CA TYR A 308 12.04 -9.67 6.61
C TYR A 308 11.29 -10.39 7.72
N LYS A 309 11.13 -9.70 8.84
CA LYS A 309 10.39 -10.19 10.02
C LYS A 309 9.47 -9.05 10.48
N PRO A 310 8.32 -8.87 9.83
CA PRO A 310 7.40 -7.80 10.18
C PRO A 310 6.83 -8.03 11.57
N LEU A 311 6.59 -6.93 12.27
CA LEU A 311 5.79 -6.94 13.48
C LEU A 311 4.34 -7.26 13.14
N GLU A 312 3.61 -7.78 14.11
CA GLU A 312 2.18 -8.03 13.97
C GLU A 312 1.40 -6.70 13.78
N SER A 313 0.26 -6.82 13.10
CA SER A 313 -0.68 -5.72 12.93
C SER A 313 -1.37 -5.39 14.25
N GLY A 314 -1.74 -4.13 14.45
CA GLY A 314 -2.52 -3.71 15.62
C GLY A 314 -2.08 -2.37 16.21
N PHE A 315 -2.81 -1.97 17.27
CA PHE A 315 -2.65 -0.69 17.95
C PHE A 315 -2.03 -0.80 19.35
N ASN A 316 -1.72 -2.01 19.81
CA ASN A 316 -1.00 -2.22 21.08
C ASN A 316 0.50 -1.95 20.91
N TYR A 317 0.83 -0.72 20.51
CA TYR A 317 2.17 -0.32 20.07
C TYR A 317 3.28 -0.70 21.05
N ALA A 318 3.04 -0.52 22.35
CA ALA A 318 4.02 -0.83 23.40
C ALA A 318 4.33 -2.34 23.43
N GLU A 319 3.32 -3.20 23.34
CA GLU A 319 3.46 -4.65 23.33
C GLU A 319 4.11 -5.15 22.03
N LEU A 320 3.78 -4.49 20.92
CA LEU A 320 4.32 -4.79 19.60
C LEU A 320 5.74 -4.25 19.38
N GLY A 321 6.25 -3.41 20.29
CA GLY A 321 7.53 -2.75 20.14
C GLY A 321 7.56 -1.70 19.02
N VAL A 322 6.38 -1.13 18.69
CA VAL A 322 6.25 -0.09 17.67
C VAL A 322 6.50 1.28 18.29
N VAL A 323 7.50 1.95 17.79
CA VAL A 323 7.90 3.30 18.21
C VAL A 323 8.33 4.11 16.99
N PRO A 324 8.24 5.46 17.03
CA PRO A 324 8.81 6.31 16.00
C PRO A 324 10.30 6.02 15.79
N LYS A 325 10.74 6.02 14.52
CA LYS A 325 12.14 5.76 14.15
C LYS A 325 12.55 6.64 12.98
N PRO A 326 13.85 6.99 12.86
CA PRO A 326 14.33 7.68 11.67
C PRO A 326 14.10 6.82 10.41
N VAL A 327 13.90 7.46 9.27
CA VAL A 327 13.67 6.79 7.97
C VAL A 327 14.77 5.76 7.66
N SER A 328 16.01 6.06 8.00
CA SER A 328 17.17 5.18 7.79
C SER A 328 17.04 3.82 8.51
N ALA A 329 16.23 3.70 9.55
CA ALA A 329 16.01 2.45 10.27
C ALA A 329 15.21 1.40 9.45
N TYR A 330 14.60 1.83 8.34
CA TYR A 330 13.79 0.97 7.46
C TYR A 330 14.50 0.59 6.15
N LYS A 331 15.78 0.95 6.01
CA LYS A 331 16.59 0.69 4.81
C LYS A 331 16.86 -0.81 4.59
#